data_fb00068ea21671a1f5c6e2b4069288e2
#
_entry.id   fb00068ea21671a1f5c6e2b4069288e2
#
_cell.length_a   1.000
_cell.length_b   1.000
_cell.length_c   1.000
_cell.angle_alpha   90.00
_cell.angle_beta   90.00
_cell.angle_gamma   90.00
#
_symmetry.space_group_name_H-M   'P 1'
#
loop_
_entity.id
_entity.type
_entity.pdbx_description
1 polymer ?
#
loop_
_entity_poly.entity_id
_entity_poly.type
_entity_poly.pdbx_seq_one_letter_code
_entity_poly.pdbx_strand_id
1 'polypeptide(L)'
;MGTADHTAVRRRAVAHLKRVDPLIAEVIRRVGPCKWEGGSGHTHFGYVLRSIVYQQLSGAAAGTIFGRVQALYGGRLPTEPEILATRAPKLRAAGLSGRKVEYAKELARMSHSGEISLHELHELPDSAVIATLVRVRGIGRWTAQMVMMFHLGRPDVFPELDLGVQKGVQRLLGMRNLPSPEKTAKIGERWAPFRTVAAWYMWRSLELPE
;
A
#
# COMPACT_ATOMS: atom_id res chain seq x y z
N MET A 1 11.59 4.02 -16.59
CA MET A 1 12.53 3.64 -15.50
C MET A 1 12.31 2.17 -15.20
N GLY A 2 13.38 1.35 -15.26
CA GLY A 2 13.30 -0.09 -15.15
C GLY A 2 12.67 -0.54 -13.84
N THR A 3 11.84 -1.56 -13.93
CA THR A 3 11.37 -2.31 -12.74
C THR A 3 12.60 -2.76 -11.96
N ALA A 4 12.78 -2.21 -10.76
CA ALA A 4 13.81 -2.69 -9.85
C ALA A 4 13.68 -4.22 -9.79
N ASP A 5 14.80 -4.94 -9.86
CA ASP A 5 14.76 -6.40 -9.77
C ASP A 5 14.31 -6.81 -8.35
N HIS A 6 12.98 -6.84 -8.18
CA HIS A 6 12.36 -7.21 -6.91
C HIS A 6 12.79 -8.62 -6.47
N THR A 7 13.25 -9.46 -7.39
CA THR A 7 13.76 -10.79 -7.05
C THR A 7 15.07 -10.69 -6.27
N ALA A 8 16.00 -9.83 -6.71
CA ALA A 8 17.24 -9.58 -6.00
C ALA A 8 16.98 -8.92 -4.63
N VAL A 9 16.06 -7.96 -4.57
CA VAL A 9 15.66 -7.31 -3.32
C VAL A 9 15.07 -8.33 -2.34
N ARG A 10 14.11 -9.16 -2.78
CA ARG A 10 13.50 -10.22 -1.95
C ARG A 10 14.54 -11.18 -1.40
N ARG A 11 15.49 -11.64 -2.24
CA ARG A 11 16.55 -12.55 -1.81
C ARG A 11 17.42 -11.94 -0.72
N ARG A 12 17.88 -10.68 -0.88
CA ARG A 12 18.66 -9.96 0.13
C ARG A 12 17.87 -9.76 1.41
N ALA A 13 16.58 -9.36 1.28
CA ALA A 13 15.70 -9.15 2.42
C ALA A 13 15.50 -10.43 3.24
N VAL A 14 15.19 -11.56 2.58
CA VAL A 14 15.00 -12.85 3.24
C VAL A 14 16.29 -13.30 3.96
N ALA A 15 17.45 -13.15 3.34
CA ALA A 15 18.74 -13.47 3.98
C ALA A 15 18.99 -12.58 5.20
N HIS A 16 18.73 -11.28 5.09
CA HIS A 16 18.88 -10.34 6.21
C HIS A 16 17.93 -10.69 7.36
N LEU A 17 16.63 -10.85 7.09
CA LEU A 17 15.61 -11.13 8.12
C LEU A 17 15.94 -12.41 8.89
N LYS A 18 16.35 -13.48 8.20
CA LYS A 18 16.77 -14.73 8.84
C LYS A 18 17.99 -14.56 9.77
N ARG A 19 18.89 -13.64 9.44
CA ARG A 19 20.09 -13.37 10.24
C ARG A 19 19.80 -12.55 11.49
N VAL A 20 18.89 -11.58 11.40
CA VAL A 20 18.66 -10.61 12.49
C VAL A 20 17.60 -11.03 13.49
N ASP A 21 16.70 -11.96 13.11
CA ASP A 21 15.60 -12.37 13.98
C ASP A 21 15.26 -13.86 13.76
N PRO A 22 15.58 -14.75 14.73
CA PRO A 22 15.29 -16.18 14.61
C PRO A 22 13.78 -16.48 14.57
N LEU A 23 12.93 -15.65 15.16
CA LEU A 23 11.47 -15.87 15.14
C LEU A 23 10.91 -15.61 13.73
N ILE A 24 11.32 -14.53 13.06
CA ILE A 24 10.90 -14.30 11.67
C ILE A 24 11.54 -15.34 10.73
N ALA A 25 12.73 -15.85 11.04
CA ALA A 25 13.36 -16.93 10.27
C ALA A 25 12.48 -18.18 10.25
N GLU A 26 11.86 -18.53 11.39
CA GLU A 26 10.91 -19.66 11.47
C GLU A 26 9.64 -19.39 10.67
N VAL A 27 9.08 -18.17 10.74
CA VAL A 27 7.94 -17.77 9.87
C VAL A 27 8.30 -17.90 8.39
N ILE A 28 9.49 -17.43 8.00
CA ILE A 28 9.97 -17.54 6.60
C ILE A 28 10.06 -19.01 6.18
N ARG A 29 10.53 -19.90 7.06
CA ARG A 29 10.62 -21.34 6.77
C ARG A 29 9.22 -21.94 6.52
N ARG A 30 8.22 -21.58 7.34
CA ARG A 30 6.84 -22.10 7.23
C ARG A 30 6.07 -21.51 6.05
N VAL A 31 6.22 -20.21 5.78
CA VAL A 31 5.53 -19.50 4.70
C VAL A 31 6.14 -19.81 3.32
N GLY A 32 7.47 -20.01 3.29
CA GLY A 32 8.20 -20.20 2.05
C GLY A 32 8.66 -18.91 1.36
N PRO A 33 8.90 -18.94 0.04
CA PRO A 33 9.46 -17.81 -0.70
C PRO A 33 8.60 -16.55 -0.65
N CYS A 34 9.23 -15.39 -0.47
CA CYS A 34 8.54 -14.09 -0.52
C CYS A 34 8.04 -13.79 -1.94
N LYS A 35 6.74 -13.47 -2.04
CA LYS A 35 6.08 -13.07 -3.29
C LYS A 35 5.71 -11.57 -3.31
N TRP A 36 6.30 -10.77 -2.42
CA TRP A 36 6.08 -9.33 -2.48
C TRP A 36 6.60 -8.77 -3.80
N GLU A 37 5.76 -7.97 -4.43
CA GLU A 37 6.08 -7.25 -5.66
C GLU A 37 5.75 -5.77 -5.46
N GLY A 38 6.66 -4.91 -5.86
CA GLY A 38 6.46 -3.47 -5.96
C GLY A 38 6.40 -3.05 -7.43
N GLY A 39 6.10 -1.78 -7.69
CA GLY A 39 6.11 -1.27 -9.06
C GLY A 39 4.91 -1.74 -9.87
N SER A 40 3.73 -1.24 -9.57
CA SER A 40 2.46 -1.69 -10.15
C SER A 40 2.28 -1.45 -11.66
N GLY A 41 3.21 -0.76 -12.33
CA GLY A 41 3.08 -0.39 -13.75
C GLY A 41 2.03 0.68 -14.05
N HIS A 42 1.29 1.16 -13.04
CA HIS A 42 0.32 2.24 -13.17
C HIS A 42 0.99 3.61 -13.08
N THR A 43 0.30 4.66 -13.58
CA THR A 43 0.67 6.04 -13.23
C THR A 43 0.48 6.26 -11.73
N HIS A 44 1.21 7.21 -11.14
CA HIS A 44 1.07 7.53 -9.71
C HIS A 44 -0.36 7.94 -9.37
N PHE A 45 -0.95 8.84 -10.16
CA PHE A 45 -2.35 9.22 -10.02
C PHE A 45 -3.29 8.02 -10.08
N GLY A 46 -3.15 7.18 -11.09
CA GLY A 46 -3.98 5.99 -11.27
C GLY A 46 -3.91 5.01 -10.11
N TYR A 47 -2.69 4.80 -9.54
CA TYR A 47 -2.52 3.92 -8.39
C TYR A 47 -3.13 4.50 -7.09
N VAL A 48 -2.93 5.80 -6.85
CA VAL A 48 -3.53 6.47 -5.69
C VAL A 48 -5.06 6.48 -5.79
N LEU A 49 -5.61 6.75 -6.98
CA LEU A 49 -7.05 6.64 -7.25
C LEU A 49 -7.56 5.21 -6.98
N ARG A 50 -6.85 4.20 -7.47
CA ARG A 50 -7.16 2.79 -7.17
C ARG A 50 -7.17 2.55 -5.67
N SER A 51 -6.19 3.06 -4.94
CA SER A 51 -6.12 2.90 -3.48
C SER A 51 -7.34 3.48 -2.77
N ILE A 52 -7.85 4.64 -3.21
CA ILE A 52 -9.10 5.23 -2.70
C ILE A 52 -10.30 4.30 -2.98
N VAL A 53 -10.39 3.74 -4.18
CA VAL A 53 -11.49 2.82 -4.54
C VAL A 53 -11.48 1.56 -3.65
N TYR A 54 -10.31 1.06 -3.32
CA TYR A 54 -10.13 -0.19 -2.57
C TYR A 54 -10.34 -0.04 -1.05
N GLN A 55 -10.37 1.18 -0.51
CA GLN A 55 -10.57 1.38 0.94
C GLN A 55 -11.84 0.72 1.45
N GLN A 56 -11.74 0.00 2.58
CA GLN A 56 -12.85 -0.63 3.30
C GLN A 56 -13.70 -1.60 2.46
N LEU A 57 -13.12 -2.23 1.46
CA LEU A 57 -13.77 -3.24 0.62
C LEU A 57 -12.93 -4.52 0.57
N SER A 58 -13.59 -5.65 0.32
CA SER A 58 -12.87 -6.86 -0.07
C SER A 58 -12.23 -6.67 -1.45
N GLY A 59 -11.12 -7.38 -1.71
CA GLY A 59 -10.43 -7.27 -3.00
C GLY A 59 -11.33 -7.54 -4.20
N ALA A 60 -12.26 -8.51 -4.11
CA ALA A 60 -13.20 -8.84 -5.17
C ALA A 60 -14.20 -7.70 -5.45
N ALA A 61 -14.81 -7.14 -4.39
CA ALA A 61 -15.75 -6.03 -4.53
C ALA A 61 -15.05 -4.77 -5.07
N ALA A 62 -13.85 -4.46 -4.53
CA ALA A 62 -13.06 -3.33 -4.99
C ALA A 62 -12.64 -3.48 -6.46
N GLY A 63 -12.22 -4.68 -6.87
CA GLY A 63 -11.87 -4.98 -8.26
C GLY A 63 -13.04 -4.77 -9.23
N THR A 64 -14.24 -5.22 -8.84
CA THR A 64 -15.47 -5.01 -9.64
C THR A 64 -15.77 -3.51 -9.81
N ILE A 65 -15.73 -2.73 -8.73
CA ILE A 65 -15.98 -1.28 -8.77
C ILE A 65 -14.91 -0.59 -9.62
N PHE A 66 -13.64 -0.94 -9.40
CA PHE A 66 -12.54 -0.34 -10.14
C PHE A 66 -12.63 -0.64 -11.64
N GLY A 67 -12.98 -1.87 -12.03
CA GLY A 67 -13.23 -2.23 -13.42
C GLY A 67 -14.38 -1.41 -14.05
N ARG A 68 -15.46 -1.16 -13.30
CA ARG A 68 -16.55 -0.27 -13.76
C ARG A 68 -16.10 1.18 -13.93
N VAL A 69 -15.23 1.68 -13.02
CA VAL A 69 -14.61 3.01 -13.17
C VAL A 69 -13.77 3.06 -14.44
N GLN A 70 -12.91 2.07 -14.68
CA GLN A 70 -12.10 2.00 -15.90
C GLN A 70 -12.96 1.92 -17.16
N ALA A 71 -14.08 1.19 -17.13
CA ALA A 71 -15.01 1.09 -18.26
C ALA A 71 -15.60 2.45 -18.69
N LEU A 72 -15.71 3.43 -17.78
CA LEU A 72 -16.10 4.80 -18.13
C LEU A 72 -15.10 5.50 -19.05
N TYR A 73 -13.86 4.99 -19.13
CA TYR A 73 -12.74 5.57 -19.85
C TYR A 73 -12.10 4.57 -20.84
N GLY A 74 -12.92 3.69 -21.43
CA GLY A 74 -12.47 2.73 -22.43
C GLY A 74 -11.57 1.60 -21.87
N GLY A 75 -11.77 1.21 -20.61
CA GLY A 75 -11.03 0.12 -19.96
C GLY A 75 -9.64 0.50 -19.42
N ARG A 76 -9.23 1.76 -19.55
CA ARG A 76 -7.97 2.29 -19.02
C ARG A 76 -8.17 3.10 -17.74
N LEU A 77 -7.06 3.44 -17.10
CA LEU A 77 -7.09 4.39 -16.00
C LEU A 77 -7.42 5.81 -16.50
N PRO A 78 -8.28 6.54 -15.78
CA PRO A 78 -8.54 7.94 -16.09
C PRO A 78 -7.34 8.83 -15.75
N THR A 79 -7.25 9.96 -16.43
CA THR A 79 -6.39 11.08 -16.08
C THR A 79 -7.10 12.02 -15.09
N GLU A 80 -6.35 12.95 -14.50
CA GLU A 80 -6.88 13.98 -13.62
C GLU A 80 -7.98 14.82 -14.29
N PRO A 81 -7.78 15.39 -15.52
CA PRO A 81 -8.83 16.13 -16.21
C PRO A 81 -10.08 15.30 -16.47
N GLU A 82 -9.95 14.02 -16.76
CA GLU A 82 -11.11 13.14 -17.02
C GLU A 82 -11.92 12.91 -15.74
N ILE A 83 -11.26 12.68 -14.60
CA ILE A 83 -11.96 12.59 -13.30
C ILE A 83 -12.65 13.92 -12.98
N LEU A 84 -11.99 15.05 -13.23
CA LEU A 84 -12.57 16.39 -13.00
C LEU A 84 -13.79 16.64 -13.89
N ALA A 85 -13.75 16.26 -15.15
CA ALA A 85 -14.85 16.42 -16.09
C ALA A 85 -16.03 15.47 -15.84
N THR A 86 -15.76 14.29 -15.24
CA THR A 86 -16.83 13.29 -15.04
C THR A 86 -17.80 13.72 -13.93
N ARG A 87 -19.09 13.79 -14.22
CA ARG A 87 -20.14 14.16 -13.26
C ARG A 87 -20.21 13.14 -12.11
N ALA A 88 -20.40 13.62 -10.87
CA ALA A 88 -20.47 12.77 -9.67
C ALA A 88 -21.50 11.61 -9.78
N PRO A 89 -22.71 11.80 -10.33
CA PRO A 89 -23.65 10.68 -10.50
C PRO A 89 -23.10 9.55 -11.36
N LYS A 90 -22.26 9.85 -12.38
CA LYS A 90 -21.64 8.83 -13.24
C LYS A 90 -20.61 7.97 -12.47
N LEU A 91 -19.79 8.60 -11.63
CA LEU A 91 -18.86 7.89 -10.75
C LEU A 91 -19.60 7.07 -9.69
N ARG A 92 -20.70 7.58 -9.15
CA ARG A 92 -21.56 6.84 -8.21
C ARG A 92 -22.20 5.62 -8.86
N ALA A 93 -22.69 5.74 -10.09
CA ALA A 93 -23.25 4.62 -10.87
C ALA A 93 -22.21 3.52 -11.13
N ALA A 94 -20.93 3.85 -11.21
CA ALA A 94 -19.83 2.88 -11.27
C ALA A 94 -19.57 2.17 -9.92
N GLY A 95 -20.19 2.63 -8.83
CA GLY A 95 -20.12 1.99 -7.50
C GLY A 95 -19.29 2.74 -6.45
N LEU A 96 -18.83 3.95 -6.72
CA LEU A 96 -18.14 4.76 -5.70
C LEU A 96 -19.16 5.32 -4.69
N SER A 97 -18.82 5.25 -3.41
CA SER A 97 -19.56 6.00 -2.39
C SER A 97 -19.41 7.51 -2.60
N GLY A 98 -20.32 8.31 -2.05
CA GLY A 98 -20.24 9.77 -2.14
C GLY A 98 -18.87 10.30 -1.67
N ARG A 99 -18.38 9.79 -0.52
CA ARG A 99 -17.05 10.16 0.02
C ARG A 99 -15.91 9.79 -0.93
N LYS A 100 -15.94 8.61 -1.54
CA LYS A 100 -14.90 8.20 -2.51
C LYS A 100 -14.92 9.07 -3.77
N VAL A 101 -16.09 9.53 -4.22
CA VAL A 101 -16.19 10.49 -5.31
C VAL A 101 -15.54 11.83 -4.93
N GLU A 102 -15.81 12.34 -3.72
CA GLU A 102 -15.15 13.55 -3.20
C GLU A 102 -13.63 13.40 -3.17
N TYR A 103 -13.13 12.30 -2.61
CA TYR A 103 -11.68 12.02 -2.50
C TYR A 103 -11.02 11.90 -3.88
N ALA A 104 -11.66 11.21 -4.83
CA ALA A 104 -11.16 11.09 -6.19
C ALA A 104 -11.09 12.44 -6.91
N LYS A 105 -12.12 13.28 -6.74
CA LYS A 105 -12.16 14.64 -7.29
C LYS A 105 -11.09 15.55 -6.67
N GLU A 106 -10.90 15.47 -5.36
CA GLU A 106 -9.91 16.25 -4.66
C GLU A 106 -8.49 15.83 -5.05
N LEU A 107 -8.20 14.53 -5.09
CA LEU A 107 -6.94 14.00 -5.62
C LEU A 107 -6.65 14.54 -7.03
N ALA A 108 -7.65 14.46 -7.92
CA ALA A 108 -7.51 14.95 -9.29
C ALA A 108 -7.28 16.46 -9.35
N ARG A 109 -7.99 17.24 -8.54
CA ARG A 109 -7.83 18.70 -8.46
C ARG A 109 -6.42 19.09 -7.98
N MET A 110 -5.99 18.51 -6.86
CA MET A 110 -4.69 18.86 -6.26
C MET A 110 -3.52 18.43 -7.14
N SER A 111 -3.62 17.27 -7.80
CA SER A 111 -2.60 16.81 -8.73
C SER A 111 -2.57 17.67 -10.00
N HIS A 112 -3.74 18.00 -10.56
CA HIS A 112 -3.85 18.81 -11.78
C HIS A 112 -3.42 20.26 -11.58
N SER A 113 -3.71 20.84 -10.42
CA SER A 113 -3.30 22.23 -10.08
C SER A 113 -1.83 22.36 -9.68
N GLY A 114 -1.14 21.24 -9.47
CA GLY A 114 0.24 21.25 -8.96
C GLY A 114 0.35 21.49 -7.45
N GLU A 115 -0.77 21.49 -6.70
CA GLU A 115 -0.73 21.57 -5.23
C GLU A 115 0.00 20.39 -4.62
N ILE A 116 -0.09 19.22 -5.24
CA ILE A 116 0.74 18.05 -4.95
C ILE A 116 1.41 17.57 -6.23
N SER A 117 2.71 17.23 -6.14
CA SER A 117 3.47 16.65 -7.24
C SER A 117 3.48 15.12 -7.10
N LEU A 118 2.58 14.43 -7.85
CA LEU A 118 2.58 12.97 -7.83
C LEU A 118 3.68 12.36 -8.70
N HIS A 119 4.12 13.03 -9.77
CA HIS A 119 5.13 12.50 -10.69
C HIS A 119 6.53 12.38 -10.06
N GLU A 120 6.80 13.13 -9.00
CA GLU A 120 8.08 13.10 -8.26
C GLU A 120 8.13 12.08 -7.12
N LEU A 121 7.06 11.33 -6.85
CA LEU A 121 6.99 10.43 -5.69
C LEU A 121 8.14 9.42 -5.60
N HIS A 122 8.70 8.99 -6.73
CA HIS A 122 9.86 8.09 -6.72
C HIS A 122 11.14 8.75 -6.21
N GLU A 123 11.27 10.06 -6.39
CA GLU A 123 12.47 10.84 -6.05
C GLU A 123 12.44 11.36 -4.61
N LEU A 124 11.21 11.46 -4.04
CA LEU A 124 11.03 11.97 -2.69
C LEU A 124 11.49 10.97 -1.61
N PRO A 125 12.04 11.44 -0.49
CA PRO A 125 12.23 10.60 0.70
C PRO A 125 10.89 10.15 1.27
N ASP A 126 10.88 9.03 2.00
CA ASP A 126 9.67 8.38 2.52
C ASP A 126 8.76 9.33 3.33
N SER A 127 9.36 10.18 4.17
CA SER A 127 8.62 11.18 4.95
C SER A 127 7.89 12.20 4.07
N ALA A 128 8.52 12.64 2.98
CA ALA A 128 7.92 13.56 2.04
C ALA A 128 6.81 12.92 1.19
N VAL A 129 6.96 11.64 0.81
CA VAL A 129 5.88 10.88 0.15
C VAL A 129 4.64 10.84 1.04
N ILE A 130 4.82 10.48 2.33
CA ILE A 130 3.71 10.45 3.29
C ILE A 130 3.09 11.86 3.42
N ALA A 131 3.92 12.89 3.66
CA ALA A 131 3.46 14.28 3.82
C ALA A 131 2.67 14.77 2.58
N THR A 132 3.11 14.41 1.38
CA THR A 132 2.41 14.75 0.13
C THR A 132 1.05 14.07 0.03
N LEU A 133 1.01 12.75 0.25
CA LEU A 133 -0.20 11.96 0.04
C LEU A 133 -1.28 12.23 1.09
N VAL A 134 -0.92 12.46 2.35
CA VAL A 134 -1.89 12.73 3.43
C VAL A 134 -2.57 14.10 3.32
N ARG A 135 -2.09 15.00 2.48
CA ARG A 135 -2.79 16.25 2.15
C ARG A 135 -4.10 16.01 1.43
N VAL A 136 -4.22 14.90 0.72
CA VAL A 136 -5.45 14.53 0.02
C VAL A 136 -6.45 13.96 1.03
N ARG A 137 -7.61 14.57 1.10
CA ARG A 137 -8.69 14.12 2.00
C ARG A 137 -9.02 12.65 1.75
N GLY A 138 -9.08 11.87 2.82
CA GLY A 138 -9.34 10.44 2.74
C GLY A 138 -8.11 9.56 2.53
N ILE A 139 -6.93 10.14 2.34
CA ILE A 139 -5.66 9.40 2.32
C ILE A 139 -4.96 9.59 3.66
N GLY A 140 -4.95 8.52 4.46
CA GLY A 140 -4.21 8.49 5.71
C GLY A 140 -2.82 7.87 5.54
N ARG A 141 -2.01 7.91 6.61
CA ARG A 141 -0.67 7.34 6.68
C ARG A 141 -0.62 5.88 6.20
N TRP A 142 -1.56 5.05 6.62
CA TRP A 142 -1.64 3.65 6.17
C TRP A 142 -1.79 3.54 4.63
N THR A 143 -2.67 4.33 4.02
CA THR A 143 -2.83 4.32 2.56
C THR A 143 -1.55 4.79 1.85
N ALA A 144 -0.89 5.82 2.37
CA ALA A 144 0.39 6.29 1.85
C ALA A 144 1.47 5.19 1.93
N GLN A 145 1.55 4.46 3.05
CA GLN A 145 2.46 3.32 3.20
C GLN A 145 2.15 2.20 2.19
N MET A 146 0.88 1.89 1.91
CA MET A 146 0.51 0.92 0.86
C MET A 146 0.97 1.38 -0.53
N VAL A 147 0.85 2.67 -0.86
CA VAL A 147 1.39 3.23 -2.10
C VAL A 147 2.92 3.04 -2.15
N MET A 148 3.62 3.34 -1.07
CA MET A 148 5.08 3.19 -1.00
C MET A 148 5.52 1.73 -1.19
N MET A 149 4.85 0.78 -0.52
CA MET A 149 5.19 -0.64 -0.57
C MET A 149 4.91 -1.27 -1.92
N PHE A 150 3.72 -1.06 -2.47
CA PHE A 150 3.22 -1.82 -3.62
C PHE A 150 3.27 -1.08 -4.95
N HIS A 151 3.35 0.25 -4.92
CA HIS A 151 3.47 1.05 -6.14
C HIS A 151 4.90 1.58 -6.34
N LEU A 152 5.46 2.23 -5.31
CA LEU A 152 6.83 2.73 -5.40
C LEU A 152 7.89 1.64 -5.19
N GLY A 153 7.51 0.47 -4.68
CA GLY A 153 8.41 -0.65 -4.45
C GLY A 153 9.47 -0.39 -3.35
N ARG A 154 9.12 0.46 -2.36
CA ARG A 154 10.03 0.77 -1.24
C ARG A 154 10.23 -0.45 -0.36
N PRO A 155 11.47 -0.92 -0.15
CA PRO A 155 11.72 -2.16 0.60
C PRO A 155 11.65 -1.99 2.11
N ASP A 156 11.68 -0.76 2.62
CA ASP A 156 11.82 -0.48 4.05
C ASP A 156 10.68 0.36 4.65
N VAL A 157 9.45 0.00 4.32
CA VAL A 157 8.24 0.59 4.90
C VAL A 157 7.59 -0.41 5.85
N PHE A 158 7.22 0.05 7.06
CA PHE A 158 6.53 -0.78 8.03
C PHE A 158 5.18 -0.16 8.39
N PRO A 159 4.04 -0.78 8.00
CA PRO A 159 2.73 -0.21 8.24
C PRO A 159 2.24 -0.55 9.65
N GLU A 160 2.69 0.19 10.63
CA GLU A 160 2.43 0.00 12.06
C GLU A 160 0.95 0.14 12.44
N LEU A 161 0.18 0.86 11.63
CA LEU A 161 -1.26 1.02 11.79
C LEU A 161 -2.07 -0.14 11.21
N ASP A 162 -1.43 -1.04 10.47
CA ASP A 162 -2.11 -2.17 9.83
C ASP A 162 -2.44 -3.26 10.84
N LEU A 163 -3.73 -3.58 10.97
CA LEU A 163 -4.21 -4.58 11.92
C LEU A 163 -3.62 -5.98 11.63
N GLY A 164 -3.45 -6.33 10.35
CA GLY A 164 -2.84 -7.61 9.96
C GLY A 164 -1.38 -7.68 10.38
N VAL A 165 -0.62 -6.61 10.20
CA VAL A 165 0.77 -6.52 10.67
C VAL A 165 0.84 -6.61 12.19
N GLN A 166 -0.02 -5.89 12.93
CA GLN A 166 -0.08 -5.96 14.39
C GLN A 166 -0.41 -7.38 14.88
N LYS A 167 -1.38 -8.05 14.26
CA LYS A 167 -1.71 -9.46 14.56
C LYS A 167 -0.57 -10.41 14.22
N GLY A 168 0.13 -10.20 13.10
CA GLY A 168 1.31 -10.97 12.74
C GLY A 168 2.43 -10.83 13.76
N VAL A 169 2.68 -9.61 14.24
CA VAL A 169 3.64 -9.34 15.32
C VAL A 169 3.19 -9.97 16.64
N GLN A 170 1.90 -9.86 16.98
CA GLN A 170 1.33 -10.52 18.16
C GLN A 170 1.59 -12.02 18.14
N ARG A 171 1.30 -12.68 17.03
CA ARG A 171 1.50 -14.12 16.82
C ARG A 171 2.99 -14.50 16.89
N LEU A 172 3.84 -13.73 16.19
CA LEU A 172 5.29 -13.95 16.16
C LEU A 172 5.92 -13.96 17.55
N LEU A 173 5.47 -13.06 18.42
CA LEU A 173 6.04 -12.88 19.76
C LEU A 173 5.24 -13.58 20.87
N GLY A 174 4.20 -14.34 20.55
CA GLY A 174 3.34 -15.01 21.54
C GLY A 174 2.67 -14.04 22.52
N MET A 175 2.34 -12.83 22.08
CA MET A 175 1.79 -11.80 22.96
C MET A 175 0.31 -12.06 23.27
N ARG A 176 -0.10 -11.92 24.54
CA ARG A 176 -1.49 -12.06 24.94
C ARG A 176 -2.40 -10.98 24.32
N ASN A 177 -1.92 -9.74 24.29
CA ASN A 177 -2.68 -8.59 23.78
C ASN A 177 -2.10 -8.08 22.47
N LEU A 178 -2.95 -7.51 21.61
CA LEU A 178 -2.52 -6.84 20.39
C LEU A 178 -1.56 -5.68 20.75
N PRO A 179 -0.38 -5.59 20.13
CA PRO A 179 0.52 -4.47 20.36
C PRO A 179 -0.07 -3.16 19.81
N SER A 180 0.19 -2.05 20.50
CA SER A 180 -0.14 -0.73 19.96
C SER A 180 0.65 -0.43 18.68
N PRO A 181 0.21 0.55 17.85
CA PRO A 181 0.98 0.97 16.69
C PRO A 181 2.42 1.36 17.02
N GLU A 182 2.65 2.10 18.12
CA GLU A 182 3.98 2.53 18.56
C GLU A 182 4.86 1.32 18.93
N LYS A 183 4.29 0.36 19.66
CA LYS A 183 4.99 -0.87 20.01
C LYS A 183 5.30 -1.70 18.76
N THR A 184 4.35 -1.76 17.83
CA THR A 184 4.52 -2.44 16.54
C THR A 184 5.65 -1.81 15.73
N ALA A 185 5.68 -0.47 15.62
CA ALA A 185 6.74 0.27 14.94
C ALA A 185 8.12 -0.04 15.56
N LYS A 186 8.23 0.06 16.89
CA LYS A 186 9.48 -0.23 17.62
C LYS A 186 9.97 -1.67 17.41
N ILE A 187 9.05 -2.63 17.38
CA ILE A 187 9.39 -4.03 17.07
C ILE A 187 9.93 -4.15 15.64
N GLY A 188 9.33 -3.42 14.69
CA GLY A 188 9.72 -3.43 13.28
C GLY A 188 11.11 -2.87 13.00
N GLU A 189 11.68 -2.02 13.89
CA GLU A 189 12.99 -1.41 13.70
C GLU A 189 14.10 -2.45 13.47
N ARG A 190 14.01 -3.62 14.13
CA ARG A 190 14.98 -4.71 13.99
C ARG A 190 15.08 -5.29 12.58
N TRP A 191 14.05 -5.09 11.75
CA TRP A 191 13.95 -5.64 10.39
C TRP A 191 14.43 -4.67 9.32
N ALA A 192 14.82 -3.44 9.70
CA ALA A 192 15.40 -2.50 8.75
C ALA A 192 16.69 -3.10 8.14
N PRO A 193 16.97 -2.83 6.84
CA PRO A 193 16.28 -1.96 5.89
C PRO A 193 15.25 -2.72 5.00
N PHE A 194 14.61 -3.79 5.50
CA PHE A 194 13.69 -4.62 4.71
C PHE A 194 12.33 -4.81 5.40
N ARG A 195 11.85 -3.77 6.07
CA ARG A 195 10.61 -3.80 6.86
C ARG A 195 9.36 -4.10 6.02
N THR A 196 9.34 -3.74 4.74
CA THR A 196 8.27 -4.11 3.80
C THR A 196 8.15 -5.63 3.64
N VAL A 197 9.28 -6.32 3.49
CA VAL A 197 9.30 -7.78 3.36
C VAL A 197 8.93 -8.44 4.68
N ALA A 198 9.37 -7.88 5.82
CA ALA A 198 8.93 -8.36 7.13
C ALA A 198 7.42 -8.22 7.32
N ALA A 199 6.82 -7.06 6.95
CA ALA A 199 5.37 -6.85 6.99
C ALA A 199 4.63 -7.87 6.09
N TRP A 200 5.17 -8.17 4.92
CA TRP A 200 4.62 -9.21 4.04
C TRP A 200 4.57 -10.57 4.73
N TYR A 201 5.63 -10.96 5.45
CA TYR A 201 5.63 -12.20 6.22
C TYR A 201 4.69 -12.16 7.43
N MET A 202 4.48 -10.98 8.04
CA MET A 202 3.48 -10.83 9.10
C MET A 202 2.07 -11.16 8.57
N TRP A 203 1.69 -10.63 7.42
CA TRP A 203 0.40 -10.99 6.80
C TRP A 203 0.32 -12.48 6.46
N ARG A 204 1.34 -13.06 5.85
CA ARG A 204 1.33 -14.49 5.47
C ARG A 204 1.36 -15.43 6.67
N SER A 205 1.95 -15.01 7.78
CA SER A 205 1.93 -15.81 9.00
C SER A 205 0.53 -16.10 9.51
N LEU A 206 -0.43 -15.19 9.27
CA LEU A 206 -1.82 -15.36 9.69
C LEU A 206 -2.60 -16.41 8.88
N GLU A 207 -2.08 -16.82 7.73
CA GLU A 207 -2.66 -17.86 6.89
C GLU A 207 -2.16 -19.26 7.26
N LEU A 208 -1.13 -19.36 8.10
CA LEU A 208 -0.62 -20.62 8.61
C LEU A 208 -1.55 -21.16 9.71
N PRO A 209 -1.72 -22.49 9.81
CA PRO A 209 -2.36 -23.09 10.97
C PRO A 209 -1.63 -22.71 12.27
N GLU A 210 -2.38 -22.73 13.39
CA GLU A 210 -1.85 -22.48 14.73
C GLU A 210 -0.84 -23.55 15.16
#